data_d70b1f4db8c06b8f297c00c713c7bc5b
#
_entry.id   d70b1f4db8c06b8f297c00c713c7bc5b
#
_cell.length_a   1.000
_cell.length_b   1.000
_cell.length_c   1.000
_cell.angle_alpha   90.00
_cell.angle_beta   90.00
_cell.angle_gamma   90.00
#
_symmetry.space_group_name_H-M   'P 1'
#
loop_
_entity.id
_entity.type
_entity.pdbx_description
1 polymer ?
#
loop_
_entity_poly.entity_id
_entity_poly.type
_entity_poly.pdbx_seq_one_letter_code
_entity_poly.pdbx_strand_id
1 'polypeptide(L)'
;MQQINALCKEIQKYQQVGIFGLLKAGAVAFNLQSDLLMLGKQTYSHISYKQQLQYISSTNEDDLLIIFSYTGSYFDYPDIRTLKNRLKKPQIWLISSKQESYPDFIDHVITFDSKQDQNSHPYQLQFIASLIAQEYARRI
;
A
#
# COMPACT_ATOMS: atom_id res chain seq x y z
N MET A 1 10.51 11.20 -5.08
CA MET A 1 11.12 10.10 -5.85
C MET A 1 12.02 9.18 -5.02
N GLN A 2 12.69 9.71 -3.99
CA GLN A 2 13.52 8.86 -3.11
C GLN A 2 12.69 7.81 -2.38
N GLN A 3 11.49 8.19 -1.91
CA GLN A 3 10.61 7.24 -1.22
C GLN A 3 10.09 6.16 -2.18
N ILE A 4 9.79 6.55 -3.43
CA ILE A 4 9.31 5.59 -4.43
C ILE A 4 10.43 4.62 -4.78
N ASN A 5 11.66 5.09 -4.91
CA ASN A 5 12.82 4.24 -5.12
C ASN A 5 12.98 3.24 -3.97
N ALA A 6 12.86 3.72 -2.73
CA ALA A 6 12.99 2.88 -1.56
C ALA A 6 11.91 1.79 -1.53
N LEU A 7 10.67 2.15 -1.89
CA LEU A 7 9.59 1.18 -1.96
C LEU A 7 9.87 0.14 -3.04
N CYS A 8 10.36 0.55 -4.20
CA CYS A 8 10.67 -0.38 -5.28
C CYS A 8 11.75 -1.39 -4.89
N LYS A 9 12.73 -0.95 -4.10
CA LYS A 9 13.73 -1.88 -3.55
C LYS A 9 13.07 -2.94 -2.67
N GLU A 10 12.12 -2.53 -1.82
CA GLU A 10 11.43 -3.47 -0.95
C GLU A 10 10.53 -4.40 -1.75
N ILE A 11 9.83 -3.91 -2.77
CA ILE A 11 9.02 -4.77 -3.64
C ILE A 11 9.90 -5.83 -4.29
N GLN A 12 11.07 -5.46 -4.74
CA GLN A 12 11.99 -6.39 -5.39
C GLN A 12 12.54 -7.43 -4.40
N LYS A 13 12.77 -7.03 -3.17
CA LYS A 13 13.36 -7.86 -2.12
C LYS A 13 12.39 -8.89 -1.54
N TYR A 14 11.14 -8.48 -1.29
CA TYR A 14 10.16 -9.35 -0.64
C TYR A 14 9.51 -10.29 -1.65
N GLN A 15 9.32 -11.55 -1.28
CA GLN A 15 8.58 -12.50 -2.10
C GLN A 15 7.08 -12.36 -1.92
N GLN A 16 6.64 -11.99 -0.72
CA GLN A 16 5.21 -11.85 -0.40
C GLN A 16 4.89 -10.37 -0.25
N VAL A 17 4.20 -9.83 -1.25
CA VAL A 17 3.82 -8.42 -1.28
C VAL A 17 2.31 -8.33 -1.45
N GLY A 18 1.64 -7.77 -0.44
CA GLY A 18 0.20 -7.50 -0.50
C GLY A 18 -0.03 -6.02 -0.81
N ILE A 19 -0.95 -5.76 -1.72
CA ILE A 19 -1.28 -4.39 -2.13
C ILE A 19 -2.78 -4.23 -1.97
N PHE A 20 -3.21 -3.36 -1.06
CA PHE A 20 -4.61 -3.26 -0.68
C PHE A 20 -5.09 -1.82 -0.62
N GLY A 21 -6.38 -1.68 -0.64
CA GLY A 21 -7.13 -0.46 -0.45
C GLY A 21 -8.60 -0.80 -0.47
N LEU A 22 -9.44 0.18 -0.19
CA LEU A 22 -10.88 -0.01 -0.20
C LEU A 22 -11.52 0.91 -1.23
N LEU A 23 -12.54 0.41 -1.92
CA LEU A 23 -13.31 1.14 -2.92
C LEU A 23 -12.38 1.70 -4.02
N LYS A 24 -12.37 3.01 -4.24
CA LYS A 24 -11.53 3.61 -5.28
C LYS A 24 -10.05 3.35 -5.06
N ALA A 25 -9.59 3.37 -3.81
CA ALA A 25 -8.20 3.04 -3.50
C ALA A 25 -7.91 1.57 -3.77
N GLY A 26 -8.88 0.69 -3.60
CA GLY A 26 -8.75 -0.71 -3.97
C GLY A 26 -8.53 -0.88 -5.47
N ALA A 27 -9.20 -0.08 -6.29
CA ALA A 27 -8.99 -0.12 -7.74
C ALA A 27 -7.55 0.27 -8.10
N VAL A 28 -6.99 1.27 -7.41
CA VAL A 28 -5.60 1.67 -7.60
C VAL A 28 -4.66 0.52 -7.23
N ALA A 29 -4.93 -0.17 -6.13
CA ALA A 29 -4.13 -1.31 -5.70
C ALA A 29 -4.14 -2.41 -6.75
N PHE A 30 -5.29 -2.71 -7.34
CA PHE A 30 -5.38 -3.72 -8.41
C PHE A 30 -4.62 -3.29 -9.66
N ASN A 31 -4.68 -2.01 -10.01
CA ASN A 31 -3.92 -1.51 -11.16
C ASN A 31 -2.42 -1.70 -10.94
N LEU A 32 -1.93 -1.40 -9.75
CA LEU A 32 -0.51 -1.61 -9.45
C LEU A 32 -0.14 -3.09 -9.48
N GLN A 33 -0.99 -3.95 -8.92
CA GLN A 33 -0.78 -5.39 -8.98
C GLN A 33 -0.63 -5.85 -10.44
N SER A 34 -1.53 -5.41 -11.30
CA SER A 34 -1.49 -5.78 -12.73
C SER A 34 -0.22 -5.29 -13.39
N ASP A 35 0.18 -4.05 -13.14
CA ASP A 35 1.39 -3.49 -13.72
C ASP A 35 2.62 -4.28 -13.29
N LEU A 36 2.73 -4.62 -12.01
CA LEU A 36 3.86 -5.37 -11.50
C LEU A 36 3.87 -6.79 -12.06
N LEU A 37 2.70 -7.41 -12.22
CA LEU A 37 2.61 -8.74 -12.80
C LEU A 37 3.13 -8.74 -14.24
N MET A 38 2.78 -7.73 -15.02
CA MET A 38 3.28 -7.58 -16.39
C MET A 38 4.79 -7.40 -16.43
N LEU A 39 5.37 -6.89 -15.34
CA LEU A 39 6.83 -6.72 -15.21
C LEU A 39 7.49 -7.94 -14.57
N GLY A 40 6.74 -9.01 -14.35
CA GLY A 40 7.28 -10.26 -13.83
C GLY A 40 7.24 -10.39 -12.30
N LYS A 41 6.60 -9.44 -11.59
CA LYS A 41 6.52 -9.51 -10.12
C LYS A 41 5.11 -9.87 -9.70
N GLN A 42 4.95 -11.04 -9.11
CA GLN A 42 3.68 -11.46 -8.56
C GLN A 42 3.46 -10.78 -7.20
N THR A 43 2.29 -10.16 -7.06
CA THR A 43 1.84 -9.56 -5.80
C THR A 43 0.40 -9.99 -5.56
N TYR A 44 -0.14 -9.67 -4.39
CA TYR A 44 -1.47 -10.14 -3.97
C TYR A 44 -2.36 -8.96 -3.65
N SER A 45 -3.60 -9.02 -4.11
CA SER A 45 -4.60 -8.01 -3.80
C SER A 45 -5.97 -8.68 -3.71
N HIS A 46 -6.86 -8.10 -2.89
CA HIS A 46 -8.22 -8.58 -2.71
C HIS A 46 -9.18 -7.40 -2.67
N ILE A 47 -10.35 -7.56 -3.29
CA ILE A 47 -11.38 -6.52 -3.29
C ILE A 47 -12.06 -6.44 -1.92
N SER A 48 -12.40 -7.60 -1.36
CA SER A 48 -13.16 -7.69 -0.12
C SER A 48 -12.30 -7.34 1.08
N TYR A 49 -12.80 -6.47 1.96
CA TYR A 49 -12.12 -6.14 3.20
C TYR A 49 -11.86 -7.38 4.05
N LYS A 50 -12.83 -8.29 4.08
CA LYS A 50 -12.68 -9.56 4.83
C LYS A 50 -11.49 -10.37 4.32
N GLN A 51 -11.33 -10.48 3.02
CA GLN A 51 -10.20 -11.20 2.42
C GLN A 51 -8.88 -10.48 2.70
N GLN A 52 -8.89 -9.15 2.68
CA GLN A 52 -7.71 -8.36 3.03
C GLN A 52 -7.29 -8.64 4.48
N LEU A 53 -8.26 -8.66 5.40
CA LEU A 53 -7.99 -8.96 6.80
C LEU A 53 -7.44 -10.36 6.98
N GLN A 54 -7.98 -11.34 6.26
CA GLN A 54 -7.48 -12.71 6.32
C GLN A 54 -6.03 -12.78 5.85
N TYR A 55 -5.71 -12.08 4.77
CA TYR A 55 -4.33 -12.02 4.29
C TYR A 55 -3.42 -11.38 5.33
N ILE A 56 -3.83 -10.22 5.84
CA ILE A 56 -3.02 -9.47 6.82
C ILE A 56 -2.80 -10.28 8.09
N SER A 57 -3.80 -11.02 8.54
CA SER A 57 -3.67 -11.80 9.77
C SER A 57 -2.66 -12.94 9.64
N SER A 58 -2.37 -13.38 8.42
CA SER A 58 -1.38 -14.44 8.19
C SER A 58 0.02 -13.90 7.89
N THR A 59 0.21 -12.59 7.86
CA THR A 59 1.51 -12.00 7.56
C THR A 59 2.45 -11.99 8.76
N ASN A 60 3.74 -11.88 8.48
CA ASN A 60 4.79 -11.77 9.49
C ASN A 60 5.91 -10.88 8.95
N GLU A 61 7.08 -10.93 9.58
CA GLU A 61 8.20 -10.05 9.20
C GLU A 61 8.75 -10.32 7.80
N ASP A 62 8.35 -11.42 7.16
CA ASP A 62 8.79 -11.75 5.80
C ASP A 62 7.86 -11.17 4.74
N ASP A 63 6.84 -10.42 5.16
CA ASP A 63 5.83 -9.86 4.27
C ASP A 63 5.95 -8.35 4.16
N LEU A 64 5.60 -7.84 2.98
CA LEU A 64 5.48 -6.41 2.69
C LEU A 64 4.02 -6.09 2.40
N LEU A 65 3.49 -5.07 3.06
CA LEU A 65 2.15 -4.56 2.80
C LEU A 65 2.23 -3.14 2.27
N ILE A 66 1.53 -2.89 1.17
CA ILE A 66 1.39 -1.56 0.57
C ILE A 66 -0.09 -1.22 0.61
N ILE A 67 -0.44 -0.17 1.34
CA ILE A 67 -1.84 0.22 1.55
C ILE A 67 -2.07 1.57 0.90
N PHE A 68 -3.06 1.62 0.01
CA PHE A 68 -3.55 2.86 -0.57
C PHE A 68 -4.78 3.29 0.22
N SER A 69 -4.72 4.46 0.82
CA SER A 69 -5.85 5.00 1.59
C SER A 69 -5.80 6.51 1.53
N TYR A 70 -6.73 7.13 0.81
CA TYR A 70 -6.70 8.57 0.56
C TYR A 70 -6.60 9.39 1.84
N THR A 71 -7.41 9.06 2.84
CA THR A 71 -7.42 9.78 4.12
C THR A 71 -6.63 9.07 5.23
N GLY A 72 -6.05 7.91 4.94
CA GLY A 72 -5.41 7.09 5.96
C GLY A 72 -6.36 6.30 6.82
N SER A 73 -7.67 6.35 6.54
CA SER A 73 -8.70 5.72 7.38
C SER A 73 -8.70 4.21 7.33
N TYR A 74 -7.96 3.61 6.42
CA TYR A 74 -7.84 2.15 6.32
C TYR A 74 -7.48 1.51 7.67
N PHE A 75 -6.66 2.19 8.46
CA PHE A 75 -6.16 1.69 9.74
C PHE A 75 -7.06 2.05 10.92
N ASP A 76 -8.19 2.69 10.67
CA ASP A 76 -9.13 3.04 11.74
C ASP A 76 -10.01 1.86 12.16
N TYR A 77 -10.06 0.81 11.35
CA TYR A 77 -10.85 -0.38 11.64
C TYR A 77 -10.21 -1.19 12.77
N PRO A 78 -11.00 -1.61 13.78
CA PRO A 78 -10.44 -2.30 14.95
C PRO A 78 -9.63 -3.54 14.61
N ASP A 79 -10.04 -4.29 13.60
CA ASP A 79 -9.37 -5.55 13.24
C ASP A 79 -7.95 -5.31 12.75
N ILE A 80 -7.69 -4.15 12.10
CA ILE A 80 -6.35 -3.83 11.61
C ILE A 80 -5.49 -3.29 12.75
N ARG A 81 -6.10 -2.62 13.72
CA ARG A 81 -5.36 -2.08 14.86
C ARG A 81 -4.66 -3.14 15.70
N THR A 82 -5.07 -4.41 15.58
CA THR A 82 -4.39 -5.49 16.26
C THR A 82 -2.93 -5.64 15.80
N LEU A 83 -2.58 -5.11 14.64
CA LEU A 83 -1.21 -5.15 14.14
C LEU A 83 -0.22 -4.52 15.11
N LYS A 84 -0.62 -3.47 15.83
CA LYS A 84 0.28 -2.76 16.75
C LYS A 84 0.77 -3.64 17.91
N ASN A 85 0.02 -4.70 18.22
CA ASN A 85 0.34 -5.59 19.34
C ASN A 85 1.12 -6.82 18.91
N ARG A 86 1.43 -6.94 17.62
CA ARG A 86 2.12 -8.13 17.10
C ARG A 86 3.63 -7.95 17.19
N LEU A 87 4.30 -8.98 17.72
CA LEU A 87 5.76 -9.01 17.81
C LEU A 87 6.39 -9.16 16.41
N LYS A 88 5.76 -9.94 15.56
CA LYS A 88 6.25 -10.22 14.20
C LYS A 88 5.24 -9.70 13.20
N LYS A 89 5.37 -8.44 12.86
CA LYS A 89 4.46 -7.80 11.91
C LYS A 89 5.12 -7.63 10.56
N PRO A 90 4.32 -7.49 9.48
CA PRO A 90 4.88 -7.15 8.17
C PRO A 90 5.43 -5.74 8.15
N GLN A 91 6.26 -5.46 7.16
CA GLN A 91 6.64 -4.08 6.86
C GLN A 91 5.44 -3.41 6.18
N ILE A 92 5.05 -2.24 6.65
CA ILE A 92 3.83 -1.56 6.19
C ILE A 92 4.16 -0.20 5.60
N TRP A 93 3.76 -0.02 4.36
CA TRP A 93 3.84 1.25 3.64
C TRP A 93 2.42 1.78 3.42
N LEU A 94 2.21 3.03 3.75
CA LEU A 94 0.94 3.72 3.51
C LEU A 94 1.15 4.80 2.45
N ILE A 95 0.24 4.85 1.49
CA ILE A 95 0.21 5.90 0.47
C ILE A 95 -1.10 6.66 0.68
N SER A 96 -1.01 7.92 1.06
CA SER A 96 -2.19 8.72 1.42
C SER A 96 -1.94 10.21 1.18
N SER A 97 -3.00 11.00 1.27
CA SER A 97 -2.82 12.44 1.40
C SER A 97 -2.19 12.73 2.75
N LYS A 98 -1.55 13.90 2.86
CA LYS A 98 -0.84 14.27 4.08
C LYS A 98 -1.81 14.37 5.25
N GLN A 99 -1.50 13.71 6.36
CA GLN A 99 -2.26 13.71 7.59
C GLN A 99 -1.42 14.27 8.73
N GLU A 100 -2.08 14.66 9.81
CA GLU A 100 -1.38 15.19 10.99
C GLU A 100 -0.56 14.12 11.70
N SER A 101 -1.06 12.88 11.72
CA SER A 101 -0.37 11.77 12.37
C SER A 101 -0.77 10.46 11.72
N TYR A 102 0.04 9.43 11.98
CA TYR A 102 -0.19 8.08 11.47
C TYR A 102 0.02 7.08 12.60
N PRO A 103 -0.65 5.90 12.55
CA PRO A 103 -0.40 4.86 13.54
C PRO A 103 1.07 4.44 13.60
N ASP A 104 1.54 4.15 14.81
CA ASP A 104 2.95 3.83 15.05
C ASP A 104 3.44 2.58 14.31
N PHE A 105 2.54 1.65 14.00
CA PHE A 105 2.91 0.41 13.34
C PHE A 105 3.14 0.56 11.82
N ILE A 106 2.90 1.74 11.27
CA ILE A 106 3.21 2.02 9.86
C ILE A 106 4.69 2.39 9.77
N ASP A 107 5.42 1.68 8.93
CA ASP A 107 6.87 1.87 8.83
C ASP A 107 7.25 3.04 7.93
N HIS A 108 6.50 3.24 6.84
CA HIS A 108 6.81 4.28 5.87
C HIS A 108 5.52 4.86 5.31
N VAL A 109 5.53 6.16 5.02
CA VAL A 109 4.39 6.86 4.43
C VAL A 109 4.86 7.63 3.21
N ILE A 110 4.16 7.45 2.11
CA ILE A 110 4.32 8.29 0.91
C ILE A 110 3.10 9.19 0.84
N THR A 111 3.31 10.49 0.87
CA THR A 111 2.22 11.45 0.91
C THR A 111 2.22 12.35 -0.32
N PHE A 112 1.06 12.92 -0.59
CA PHE A 112 0.88 13.96 -1.59
C PHE A 112 0.00 15.04 -0.99
N ASP A 113 0.16 16.28 -1.48
CA ASP A 113 -0.71 17.36 -1.07
C ASP A 113 -2.04 17.24 -1.80
N SER A 114 -3.12 17.37 -1.05
CA SER A 114 -4.46 17.28 -1.60
C SER A 114 -5.32 18.39 -1.03
N LYS A 115 -6.18 18.94 -1.87
CA LYS A 115 -7.17 19.91 -1.43
C LYS A 115 -8.36 19.27 -0.71
N GLN A 116 -8.25 18.00 -0.36
CA GLN A 116 -9.35 17.22 0.22
C GLN A 116 -10.58 17.20 -0.72
N ASP A 117 -10.31 17.28 -2.00
CA ASP A 117 -11.34 17.32 -3.02
C ASP A 117 -11.65 15.90 -3.48
N GLN A 118 -12.88 15.45 -3.23
CA GLN A 118 -13.29 14.11 -3.64
C GLN A 118 -13.26 13.94 -5.16
N ASN A 119 -13.32 15.02 -5.90
CA ASN A 119 -13.20 14.95 -7.37
C ASN A 119 -11.80 14.56 -7.83
N SER A 120 -10.78 14.78 -6.99
CA SER A 120 -9.41 14.40 -7.29
C SER A 120 -9.11 12.94 -6.91
N HIS A 121 -9.96 12.33 -6.12
CA HIS A 121 -9.80 10.94 -5.71
C HIS A 121 -10.41 10.01 -6.77
N PRO A 122 -9.71 9.03 -7.31
CA PRO A 122 -8.43 8.47 -6.83
C PRO A 122 -7.21 8.91 -7.65
N TYR A 123 -7.27 10.02 -8.35
CA TYR A 123 -6.23 10.38 -9.33
C TYR A 123 -4.84 10.53 -8.71
N GLN A 124 -4.73 11.14 -7.53
CA GLN A 124 -3.43 11.28 -6.89
C GLN A 124 -2.86 9.92 -6.48
N LEU A 125 -3.70 9.04 -5.94
CA LEU A 125 -3.25 7.69 -5.59
C LEU A 125 -2.81 6.94 -6.84
N GLN A 126 -3.56 7.04 -7.93
CA GLN A 126 -3.21 6.37 -9.19
C GLN A 126 -1.92 6.94 -9.76
N PHE A 127 -1.69 8.24 -9.63
CA PHE A 127 -0.45 8.85 -10.09
C PHE A 127 0.76 8.25 -9.36
N ILE A 128 0.67 8.14 -8.04
CA ILE A 128 1.74 7.52 -7.24
C ILE A 128 1.94 6.06 -7.64
N ALA A 129 0.85 5.31 -7.80
CA ALA A 129 0.94 3.92 -8.24
C ALA A 129 1.64 3.80 -9.59
N SER A 130 1.34 4.70 -10.51
CA SER A 130 1.98 4.72 -11.83
C SER A 130 3.47 5.02 -11.74
N LEU A 131 3.86 5.94 -10.85
CA LEU A 131 5.27 6.22 -10.60
C LEU A 131 6.00 5.01 -10.03
N ILE A 132 5.35 4.27 -9.14
CA ILE A 132 5.92 3.04 -8.57
C ILE A 132 6.18 2.03 -9.69
N ALA A 133 5.19 1.81 -10.55
CA ALA A 133 5.34 0.86 -11.66
C ALA A 133 6.45 1.28 -12.62
N GLN A 134 6.52 2.56 -12.97
CA GLN A 134 7.55 3.08 -13.85
C GLN A 134 8.94 2.91 -13.26
N GLU A 135 9.09 3.24 -11.97
CA GLU A 135 10.39 3.12 -11.31
C GLU A 135 10.80 1.66 -11.15
N TYR A 136 9.84 0.77 -10.85
CA TYR A 136 10.10 -0.65 -10.76
C TYR A 136 10.60 -1.19 -12.12
N ALA A 137 9.97 -0.75 -13.21
CA ALA A 137 10.37 -1.17 -14.56
C ALA A 137 11.82 -0.81 -14.89
N ARG A 138 12.31 0.31 -14.38
CA ARG A 138 13.70 0.73 -14.59
C ARG A 138 14.70 -0.15 -13.85
N ARG A 139 14.26 -0.82 -12.80
CA ARG A 139 15.16 -1.59 -11.93
C ARG A 139 15.34 -3.03 -12.40
N ILE A 140 14.52 -3.50 -13.32
CA ILE A 140 14.56 -4.90 -13.76
C ILE A 140 15.18 -5.08 -15.13
#